data_27ea443b25cb90cc50f0e039ff61c694
#
_entry.id   27ea443b25cb90cc50f0e039ff61c694
#
_cell.length_a   1.000
_cell.length_b   1.000
_cell.length_c   1.000
_cell.angle_alpha   90.00
_cell.angle_beta   90.00
_cell.angle_gamma   90.00
#
_symmetry.space_group_name_H-M   'P 1'
#
loop_
_entity.id
_entity.type
_entity.pdbx_description
1 polymer ?
#
loop_
_entity_poly.entity_id
_entity_poly.type
_entity_poly.pdbx_seq_one_letter_code
_entity_poly.pdbx_strand_id
1 'polypeptide(L)'
;MDVRDLLFKRTDHGKEFERKSFFVVLPVLGSNPTAGFIYGAGLSFVYRKTIDKRFSTVSSNLSYSTKRLANLNIKSNLFVLNDKLFLNGDWRYYVITETTYGLGGSNNSSSQNLRYNQIRIHETASWELLPNLFAGIGIHYDYFFNIIDNTAANGDPDKSYHYNYSERHGFNPNEYTVSGVSLNFLYDSRDNQVNAYKGSYINVNYRINETALGSVKNSTMLLTDYRSFYSLGSTKGSSVLALWLYGSFVVSGNVPYLLLPAIGFDQRQRSGRGYSFGRFRGMDMLYAESEYRFRISPRSGILGGVIFANLTSTSDKENNINLLNYIQPAYGSGLRIMLDKISRTRLELDAAVGKGKIGFYFGIRETF
;
A
#
# COMPACT_ATOMS: atom_id res chain seq x y z
N MET A 1 -13.06 1.10 -25.49
CA MET A 1 -11.85 1.72 -26.04
C MET A 1 -10.84 1.93 -24.91
N ASP A 2 -9.56 1.96 -25.25
CA ASP A 2 -8.47 2.36 -24.35
C ASP A 2 -7.50 3.30 -25.10
N VAL A 3 -6.46 3.80 -24.42
CA VAL A 3 -5.48 4.72 -25.02
C VAL A 3 -4.78 4.10 -26.23
N ARG A 4 -4.60 2.79 -26.27
CA ARG A 4 -3.97 2.09 -27.40
C ARG A 4 -4.86 2.10 -28.65
N ASP A 5 -6.19 2.00 -28.48
CA ASP A 5 -7.15 2.10 -29.59
C ASP A 5 -7.09 3.48 -30.24
N LEU A 6 -6.78 4.53 -29.46
CA LEU A 6 -6.60 5.89 -29.96
C LEU A 6 -5.28 6.08 -30.72
N LEU A 7 -4.19 5.51 -30.19
CA LEU A 7 -2.84 5.71 -30.74
C LEU A 7 -2.57 4.84 -31.98
N PHE A 8 -3.15 3.67 -32.07
CA PHE A 8 -2.78 2.67 -33.08
C PHE A 8 -3.92 2.25 -34.02
N LYS A 9 -5.04 2.99 -34.13
CA LYS A 9 -6.16 2.77 -35.07
C LYS A 9 -6.34 1.28 -35.47
N ARG A 10 -6.55 0.39 -34.49
CA ARG A 10 -6.57 -1.06 -34.71
C ARG A 10 -7.92 -1.51 -35.28
N THR A 11 -7.92 -2.09 -36.49
CA THR A 11 -9.09 -2.65 -37.18
C THR A 11 -9.39 -4.10 -36.85
N ASP A 12 -8.55 -4.79 -36.05
CA ASP A 12 -8.64 -6.24 -35.81
C ASP A 12 -9.16 -6.55 -34.41
N HIS A 13 -10.49 -6.51 -34.22
CA HIS A 13 -11.16 -6.75 -32.96
C HIS A 13 -11.09 -8.21 -32.47
N GLY A 14 -10.83 -9.19 -33.34
CA GLY A 14 -10.82 -10.62 -33.00
C GLY A 14 -9.62 -11.06 -32.15
N LYS A 15 -8.43 -10.63 -32.52
CA LYS A 15 -7.17 -11.01 -31.82
C LYS A 15 -6.92 -10.30 -30.50
N GLU A 16 -7.65 -9.25 -30.22
CA GLU A 16 -7.46 -8.43 -29.04
C GLU A 16 -7.91 -9.14 -27.76
N PHE A 17 -8.95 -9.96 -27.81
CA PHE A 17 -9.44 -10.73 -26.67
C PHE A 17 -8.50 -11.88 -26.24
N GLU A 18 -7.58 -12.30 -27.10
CA GLU A 18 -6.59 -13.34 -26.81
C GLU A 18 -5.35 -12.83 -26.05
N ARG A 19 -5.24 -11.51 -25.89
CA ARG A 19 -4.06 -10.94 -25.23
C ARG A 19 -3.97 -11.36 -23.76
N LYS A 20 -2.81 -11.95 -23.40
CA LYS A 20 -2.55 -12.51 -22.08
C LYS A 20 -1.73 -11.60 -21.19
N SER A 21 -1.09 -10.56 -21.72
CA SER A 21 -0.20 -9.69 -20.95
C SER A 21 -0.32 -8.21 -21.35
N PHE A 22 -0.02 -7.36 -20.39
CA PHE A 22 0.11 -5.92 -20.56
C PHE A 22 1.31 -5.42 -19.77
N PHE A 23 2.17 -4.64 -20.41
CA PHE A 23 3.34 -4.03 -19.81
C PHE A 23 3.32 -2.52 -20.06
N VAL A 24 3.64 -1.75 -19.03
CA VAL A 24 3.74 -0.30 -19.11
C VAL A 24 4.88 0.21 -18.26
N VAL A 25 5.59 1.19 -18.79
CA VAL A 25 6.61 1.99 -18.09
C VAL A 25 6.15 3.43 -18.11
N LEU A 26 6.15 4.08 -16.97
CA LEU A 26 5.88 5.51 -16.86
C LEU A 26 7.02 6.21 -16.14
N PRO A 27 7.41 7.42 -16.57
CA PRO A 27 8.35 8.23 -15.82
C PRO A 27 7.74 8.61 -14.46
N VAL A 28 8.57 8.64 -13.43
CA VAL A 28 8.26 9.20 -12.12
C VAL A 28 8.98 10.53 -12.02
N LEU A 29 8.24 11.61 -11.96
CA LEU A 29 8.77 12.96 -11.77
C LEU A 29 7.98 13.63 -10.66
N GLY A 30 8.70 14.32 -9.76
CA GLY A 30 8.07 15.01 -8.64
C GLY A 30 9.03 15.95 -7.95
N SER A 31 8.50 16.74 -7.04
CA SER A 31 9.32 17.58 -6.17
C SER A 31 8.58 17.81 -4.86
N ASN A 32 9.31 17.78 -3.77
CA ASN A 32 8.82 18.20 -2.47
C ASN A 32 9.97 18.76 -1.61
N PRO A 33 9.68 19.57 -0.57
CA PRO A 33 10.71 20.18 0.26
C PRO A 33 11.66 19.19 0.93
N THR A 34 11.19 17.98 1.28
CA THR A 34 11.99 16.96 1.96
C THR A 34 12.93 16.25 1.00
N ALA A 35 12.45 15.87 -0.18
CA ALA A 35 13.21 15.09 -1.17
C ALA A 35 13.93 15.94 -2.23
N GLY A 36 13.52 17.18 -2.42
CA GLY A 36 13.93 17.97 -3.58
C GLY A 36 13.26 17.47 -4.86
N PHE A 37 13.95 17.50 -5.99
CA PHE A 37 13.45 16.97 -7.25
C PHE A 37 13.63 15.45 -7.27
N ILE A 38 12.58 14.71 -7.63
CA ILE A 38 12.51 13.24 -7.71
C ILE A 38 12.36 12.85 -9.17
N TYR A 39 13.13 11.87 -9.61
CA TYR A 39 13.04 11.29 -10.95
C TYR A 39 13.22 9.78 -10.90
N GLY A 40 12.61 9.08 -11.85
CA GLY A 40 12.65 7.62 -11.86
C GLY A 40 11.71 7.00 -12.89
N ALA A 41 11.41 5.72 -12.69
CA ALA A 41 10.50 4.94 -13.51
C ALA A 41 9.59 4.05 -12.66
N GLY A 42 8.33 4.02 -13.02
CA GLY A 42 7.34 3.07 -12.52
C GLY A 42 7.06 2.01 -13.58
N LEU A 43 7.10 0.74 -13.20
CA LEU A 43 6.86 -0.42 -14.05
C LEU A 43 5.60 -1.14 -13.59
N SER A 44 4.78 -1.58 -14.53
CA SER A 44 3.66 -2.47 -14.23
C SER A 44 3.54 -3.54 -15.31
N PHE A 45 3.61 -4.79 -14.87
CA PHE A 45 3.40 -5.96 -15.71
C PHE A 45 2.19 -6.74 -15.19
N VAL A 46 1.25 -7.02 -16.08
CA VAL A 46 0.04 -7.79 -15.81
C VAL A 46 0.01 -8.96 -16.78
N TYR A 47 -0.19 -10.17 -16.27
CA TYR A 47 -0.17 -11.40 -17.06
C TYR A 47 -1.22 -12.38 -16.57
N ARG A 48 -1.81 -13.15 -17.49
CA ARG A 48 -2.62 -14.35 -17.21
C ARG A 48 -2.27 -15.49 -18.19
N LYS A 49 -2.33 -16.72 -17.72
CA LYS A 49 -1.99 -17.89 -18.55
C LYS A 49 -2.99 -18.10 -19.68
N THR A 50 -4.28 -18.06 -19.37
CA THR A 50 -5.42 -18.19 -20.30
C THR A 50 -6.51 -17.17 -19.92
N ILE A 51 -7.53 -17.03 -20.78
CA ILE A 51 -8.57 -16.00 -20.60
C ILE A 51 -9.42 -16.23 -19.34
N ASP A 52 -9.58 -17.49 -18.95
CA ASP A 52 -10.32 -17.94 -17.76
C ASP A 52 -9.53 -17.79 -16.44
N LYS A 53 -8.21 -17.54 -16.52
CA LYS A 53 -7.33 -17.48 -15.36
C LYS A 53 -7.22 -16.06 -14.78
N ARG A 54 -6.83 -16.01 -13.49
CA ARG A 54 -6.60 -14.76 -12.76
C ARG A 54 -5.42 -14.01 -13.32
N PHE A 55 -5.46 -12.69 -13.21
CA PHE A 55 -4.33 -11.84 -13.55
C PHE A 55 -3.27 -11.90 -12.44
N SER A 56 -2.07 -12.27 -12.82
CA SER A 56 -0.85 -12.04 -12.05
C SER A 56 -0.32 -10.64 -12.32
N THR A 57 0.26 -10.01 -11.30
CA THR A 57 0.76 -8.64 -11.42
C THR A 57 2.13 -8.52 -10.78
N VAL A 58 3.06 -7.85 -11.46
CA VAL A 58 4.32 -7.39 -10.91
C VAL A 58 4.41 -5.89 -11.13
N SER A 59 4.77 -5.17 -10.09
CA SER A 59 5.03 -3.72 -10.20
C SER A 59 6.33 -3.37 -9.52
N SER A 60 7.03 -2.41 -10.08
CA SER A 60 8.25 -1.86 -9.50
C SER A 60 8.21 -0.35 -9.60
N ASN A 61 8.82 0.31 -8.64
CA ASN A 61 9.14 1.73 -8.70
C ASN A 61 10.62 1.89 -8.37
N LEU A 62 11.33 2.55 -9.25
CA LEU A 62 12.71 2.97 -9.03
C LEU A 62 12.74 4.48 -9.12
N SER A 63 13.12 5.15 -8.05
CA SER A 63 13.27 6.61 -8.06
C SER A 63 14.44 7.08 -7.22
N TYR A 64 15.00 8.21 -7.61
CA TYR A 64 16.07 8.88 -6.91
C TYR A 64 15.80 10.37 -6.82
N SER A 65 16.40 11.04 -5.84
CA SER A 65 16.17 12.47 -5.61
C SER A 65 17.44 13.27 -5.45
N THR A 66 17.34 14.58 -5.68
CA THR A 66 18.48 15.51 -5.53
C THR A 66 18.99 15.61 -4.09
N LYS A 67 18.19 15.23 -3.09
CA LYS A 67 18.61 15.11 -1.68
C LYS A 67 19.08 13.71 -1.30
N ARG A 68 19.49 12.89 -2.29
CA ARG A 68 20.06 11.55 -2.11
C ARG A 68 19.09 10.59 -1.40
N LEU A 69 17.79 10.71 -1.69
CA LEU A 69 16.81 9.70 -1.31
C LEU A 69 16.65 8.73 -2.46
N ALA A 70 16.51 7.44 -2.15
CA ALA A 70 16.34 6.38 -3.12
C ALA A 70 15.15 5.51 -2.73
N ASN A 71 14.39 5.09 -3.73
CA ASN A 71 13.28 4.17 -3.55
C ASN A 71 13.34 3.11 -4.65
N LEU A 72 13.55 1.88 -4.26
CA LEU A 72 13.36 0.70 -5.10
C LEU A 72 12.35 -0.21 -4.39
N ASN A 73 11.23 -0.50 -5.05
CA ASN A 73 10.33 -1.53 -4.58
C ASN A 73 9.90 -2.44 -5.73
N ILE A 74 9.70 -3.72 -5.41
CA ILE A 74 9.15 -4.73 -6.30
C ILE A 74 8.02 -5.40 -5.53
N LYS A 75 6.84 -5.42 -6.13
CA LYS A 75 5.64 -6.04 -5.54
C LYS A 75 5.06 -7.01 -6.54
N SER A 76 4.81 -8.22 -6.09
CA SER A 76 4.28 -9.30 -6.92
C SER A 76 3.02 -9.90 -6.32
N ASN A 77 2.07 -10.26 -7.20
CA ASN A 77 0.91 -11.08 -6.90
C ASN A 77 0.80 -12.06 -8.05
N LEU A 78 1.27 -13.29 -7.86
CA LEU A 78 1.41 -14.27 -8.92
C LEU A 78 0.50 -15.46 -8.66
N PHE A 79 -0.40 -15.74 -9.60
CA PHE A 79 -1.19 -16.95 -9.63
C PHE A 79 -0.51 -17.96 -10.55
N VAL A 80 -0.01 -19.05 -9.98
CA VAL A 80 0.73 -20.10 -10.69
C VAL A 80 0.06 -21.46 -10.50
N LEU A 81 0.55 -22.51 -11.17
CA LEU A 81 -0.01 -23.87 -11.12
C LEU A 81 -1.53 -23.91 -11.40
N ASN A 82 -1.98 -23.21 -12.46
CA ASN A 82 -3.39 -23.07 -12.84
C ASN A 82 -4.25 -22.38 -11.76
N ASP A 83 -3.70 -21.34 -11.12
CA ASP A 83 -4.26 -20.54 -10.03
C ASP A 83 -4.35 -21.26 -8.66
N LYS A 84 -3.79 -22.46 -8.53
CA LYS A 84 -3.79 -23.19 -7.26
C LYS A 84 -2.78 -22.68 -6.24
N LEU A 85 -1.70 -22.06 -6.70
CA LEU A 85 -0.68 -21.45 -5.83
C LEU A 85 -0.65 -19.94 -6.06
N PHE A 86 -0.83 -19.19 -4.99
CA PHE A 86 -0.69 -17.73 -4.95
C PHE A 86 0.60 -17.36 -4.23
N LEU A 87 1.47 -16.62 -4.93
CA LEU A 87 2.70 -16.06 -4.39
C LEU A 87 2.53 -14.54 -4.27
N ASN A 88 2.83 -14.00 -3.11
CA ASN A 88 2.77 -12.56 -2.85
C ASN A 88 4.10 -12.09 -2.29
N GLY A 89 4.72 -11.13 -3.00
CA GLY A 89 6.02 -10.55 -2.64
C GLY A 89 5.94 -9.04 -2.42
N ASP A 90 6.70 -8.55 -1.45
CA ASP A 90 6.93 -7.12 -1.19
C ASP A 90 8.40 -6.91 -0.81
N TRP A 91 9.20 -6.51 -1.79
CA TRP A 91 10.63 -6.24 -1.65
C TRP A 91 10.87 -4.74 -1.75
N ARG A 92 11.60 -4.20 -0.79
CA ARG A 92 11.88 -2.75 -0.73
C ARG A 92 13.34 -2.51 -0.35
N TYR A 93 13.94 -1.55 -1.02
CA TYR A 93 15.15 -0.86 -0.58
C TYR A 93 14.88 0.63 -0.58
N TYR A 94 14.91 1.24 0.58
CA TYR A 94 14.63 2.65 0.75
C TYR A 94 15.79 3.37 1.43
N VAL A 95 16.09 4.57 0.94
CA VAL A 95 16.82 5.63 1.63
C VAL A 95 15.87 6.80 1.67
N ILE A 96 15.19 7.01 2.78
CA ILE A 96 14.11 8.00 2.88
C ILE A 96 14.28 8.91 4.10
N THR A 97 13.59 10.03 4.04
CA THR A 97 13.31 10.89 5.20
C THR A 97 11.80 10.90 5.41
N GLU A 98 11.39 10.42 6.56
CA GLU A 98 9.99 10.39 7.01
C GLU A 98 9.76 11.49 8.05
N THR A 99 8.59 12.12 7.98
CA THR A 99 8.16 13.03 9.03
C THR A 99 7.23 12.29 9.98
N THR A 100 7.63 12.15 11.24
CA THR A 100 6.81 11.55 12.29
C THR A 100 6.19 12.60 13.21
N TYR A 101 5.10 12.22 13.87
CA TYR A 101 4.30 13.09 14.76
C TYR A 101 4.02 12.40 16.11
N GLY A 102 4.79 11.36 16.45
CA GLY A 102 4.56 10.53 17.64
C GLY A 102 3.54 9.44 17.40
N LEU A 103 3.04 8.87 18.48
CA LEU A 103 2.05 7.78 18.47
C LEU A 103 0.63 8.33 18.70
N GLY A 104 -0.35 7.51 18.28
CA GLY A 104 -1.76 7.83 18.43
C GLY A 104 -2.30 8.78 17.35
N GLY A 105 -3.62 8.89 17.31
CA GLY A 105 -4.34 9.70 16.32
C GLY A 105 -4.59 11.14 16.78
N SER A 106 -3.95 11.62 17.82
CA SER A 106 -4.18 12.98 18.38
C SER A 106 -3.77 14.08 17.39
N ASN A 107 -4.25 15.30 17.64
CA ASN A 107 -3.96 16.48 16.83
C ASN A 107 -2.55 17.05 17.06
N ASN A 108 -1.57 16.23 17.43
CA ASN A 108 -0.22 16.69 17.64
C ASN A 108 0.33 17.36 16.36
N SER A 109 0.70 18.63 16.50
CA SER A 109 1.27 19.44 15.41
C SER A 109 2.80 19.38 15.37
N SER A 110 3.43 18.94 16.44
CA SER A 110 4.87 18.78 16.51
C SER A 110 5.32 17.68 15.55
N SER A 111 6.27 17.99 14.70
CA SER A 111 6.78 17.05 13.70
C SER A 111 8.29 16.92 13.79
N GLN A 112 8.78 15.71 13.56
CA GLN A 112 10.20 15.37 13.61
C GLN A 112 10.57 14.60 12.35
N ASN A 113 11.79 14.80 11.86
CA ASN A 113 12.28 14.13 10.66
C ASN A 113 13.25 13.01 11.03
N LEU A 114 12.91 11.80 10.58
CA LEU A 114 13.74 10.61 10.67
C LEU A 114 14.28 10.28 9.28
N ARG A 115 15.58 10.22 9.14
CA ARG A 115 16.24 9.67 7.94
C ARG A 115 16.71 8.26 8.24
N TYR A 116 16.41 7.32 7.36
CA TYR A 116 16.82 5.93 7.53
C TYR A 116 16.91 5.19 6.20
N ASN A 117 17.61 4.07 6.24
CA ASN A 117 17.60 3.07 5.20
C ASN A 117 16.72 1.89 5.64
N GLN A 118 16.00 1.29 4.68
CA GLN A 118 15.18 0.10 4.94
C GLN A 118 15.43 -0.95 3.87
N ILE A 119 15.65 -2.18 4.31
CA ILE A 119 15.49 -3.38 3.47
C ILE A 119 14.28 -4.13 4.00
N ARG A 120 13.37 -4.47 3.09
CA ARG A 120 12.24 -5.36 3.35
C ARG A 120 12.23 -6.49 2.36
N ILE A 121 12.06 -7.71 2.84
CA ILE A 121 11.82 -8.90 2.03
C ILE A 121 10.67 -9.66 2.70
N HIS A 122 9.49 -9.56 2.12
CA HIS A 122 8.31 -10.30 2.54
C HIS A 122 7.87 -11.18 1.38
N GLU A 123 7.73 -12.48 1.64
CA GLU A 123 7.25 -13.48 0.68
C GLU A 123 6.24 -14.38 1.35
N THR A 124 5.12 -14.61 0.67
CA THR A 124 4.10 -15.56 1.11
C THR A 124 3.73 -16.51 -0.01
N ALA A 125 3.52 -17.78 0.34
CA ALA A 125 3.06 -18.82 -0.56
C ALA A 125 1.79 -19.44 0.02
N SER A 126 0.68 -19.34 -0.71
CA SER A 126 -0.63 -19.80 -0.26
C SER A 126 -1.25 -20.73 -1.30
N TRP A 127 -1.74 -21.88 -0.85
CA TRP A 127 -2.38 -22.88 -1.67
C TRP A 127 -3.89 -22.74 -1.65
N GLU A 128 -4.55 -22.93 -2.80
CA GLU A 128 -6.01 -22.90 -2.89
C GLU A 128 -6.61 -24.16 -2.25
N LEU A 129 -7.30 -23.98 -1.13
CA LEU A 129 -7.96 -25.05 -0.38
C LEU A 129 -9.39 -25.28 -0.88
N LEU A 130 -10.10 -24.22 -1.18
CA LEU A 130 -11.44 -24.17 -1.76
C LEU A 130 -11.47 -23.08 -2.83
N PRO A 131 -12.45 -23.08 -3.74
CA PRO A 131 -12.56 -22.04 -4.76
C PRO A 131 -12.46 -20.63 -4.16
N ASN A 132 -11.46 -19.87 -4.61
CA ASN A 132 -11.13 -18.53 -4.14
C ASN A 132 -10.55 -18.41 -2.71
N LEU A 133 -10.43 -19.50 -1.95
CA LEU A 133 -9.88 -19.51 -0.60
C LEU A 133 -8.50 -20.14 -0.58
N PHE A 134 -7.51 -19.39 -0.13
CA PHE A 134 -6.12 -19.80 -0.03
C PHE A 134 -5.66 -19.75 1.42
N ALA A 135 -4.83 -20.70 1.82
CA ALA A 135 -4.08 -20.67 3.07
C ALA A 135 -2.61 -20.97 2.81
N GLY A 136 -1.74 -20.38 3.59
CA GLY A 136 -0.32 -20.54 3.37
C GLY A 136 0.55 -19.94 4.47
N ILE A 137 1.84 -19.94 4.18
CA ILE A 137 2.88 -19.45 5.08
C ILE A 137 3.68 -18.34 4.40
N GLY A 138 4.35 -17.54 5.22
CA GLY A 138 5.23 -16.49 4.72
C GLY A 138 6.47 -16.33 5.55
N ILE A 139 7.46 -15.69 4.95
CA ILE A 139 8.68 -15.22 5.61
C ILE A 139 8.75 -13.69 5.52
N HIS A 140 9.21 -13.07 6.58
CA HIS A 140 9.27 -11.63 6.71
C HIS A 140 10.63 -11.23 7.27
N TYR A 141 11.28 -10.30 6.59
CA TYR A 141 12.52 -9.69 7.02
C TYR A 141 12.44 -8.18 6.81
N ASP A 142 12.60 -7.40 7.86
CA ASP A 142 12.70 -5.95 7.84
C ASP A 142 13.99 -5.55 8.56
N TYR A 143 14.87 -4.81 7.88
CA TYR A 143 16.09 -4.22 8.44
C TYR A 143 16.06 -2.72 8.25
N PHE A 144 16.10 -1.99 9.35
CA PHE A 144 16.20 -0.54 9.40
C PHE A 144 17.59 -0.20 9.91
N PHE A 145 18.30 0.67 9.22
CA PHE A 145 19.67 1.01 9.54
C PHE A 145 20.01 2.44 9.09
N ASN A 146 21.16 2.96 9.59
CA ASN A 146 21.52 4.36 9.39
C ASN A 146 20.39 5.30 9.78
N ILE A 147 19.74 5.01 10.91
CA ILE A 147 18.65 5.83 11.42
C ILE A 147 19.27 7.09 12.03
N ILE A 148 18.88 8.25 11.50
CA ILE A 148 19.29 9.57 11.96
C ILE A 148 18.02 10.32 12.39
N ASP A 149 17.89 10.52 13.68
CA ASP A 149 16.85 11.36 14.25
C ASP A 149 17.41 12.78 14.42
N ASN A 150 16.95 13.70 13.62
CA ASN A 150 17.47 15.07 13.63
C ASN A 150 17.22 15.78 14.96
N THR A 151 16.15 15.41 15.69
CA THR A 151 15.85 15.97 17.01
C THR A 151 16.88 15.52 18.04
N ALA A 152 17.16 14.22 18.08
CA ALA A 152 18.18 13.66 18.96
C ALA A 152 19.60 14.16 18.58
N ALA A 153 19.90 14.23 17.28
CA ALA A 153 21.20 14.70 16.77
C ALA A 153 21.47 16.18 17.07
N ASN A 154 20.44 17.00 17.23
CA ASN A 154 20.54 18.41 17.61
C ASN A 154 20.68 18.62 19.14
N GLY A 155 20.90 17.55 19.93
CA GLY A 155 21.10 17.61 21.37
C GLY A 155 19.82 17.60 22.21
N ASP A 156 18.70 17.20 21.64
CA ASP A 156 17.38 17.12 22.30
C ASP A 156 16.78 15.66 22.22
N PRO A 157 17.55 14.63 22.69
CA PRO A 157 17.07 13.23 22.59
C PRO A 157 15.76 13.03 23.39
N ASP A 158 15.60 13.70 24.52
CA ASP A 158 14.41 13.59 25.37
C ASP A 158 13.13 14.13 24.71
N LYS A 159 13.24 14.87 23.62
CA LYS A 159 12.11 15.35 22.81
C LYS A 159 11.86 14.51 21.58
N SER A 160 12.73 13.56 21.26
CA SER A 160 12.57 12.69 20.09
C SER A 160 11.58 11.58 20.34
N TYR A 161 10.56 11.47 19.47
CA TYR A 161 9.57 10.39 19.54
C TYR A 161 10.20 9.02 19.30
N HIS A 162 11.05 8.93 18.28
CA HIS A 162 11.72 7.68 17.92
C HIS A 162 12.74 7.24 18.96
N TYR A 163 13.60 8.15 19.39
CA TYR A 163 14.65 7.87 20.36
C TYR A 163 14.04 7.42 21.69
N ASN A 164 13.10 8.20 22.25
CA ASN A 164 12.42 7.89 23.51
C ASN A 164 11.66 6.57 23.47
N TYR A 165 11.00 6.26 22.37
CA TYR A 165 10.34 4.97 22.19
C TYR A 165 11.37 3.84 22.19
N SER A 166 12.48 4.00 21.45
CA SER A 166 13.53 3.01 21.36
C SER A 166 14.17 2.72 22.71
N GLU A 167 14.55 3.75 23.47
CA GLU A 167 15.11 3.64 24.82
C GLU A 167 14.15 2.93 25.78
N ARG A 168 12.90 3.37 25.85
CA ARG A 168 11.89 2.78 26.75
C ARG A 168 11.65 1.29 26.48
N HIS A 169 11.71 0.90 25.22
CA HIS A 169 11.47 -0.49 24.81
C HIS A 169 12.78 -1.29 24.62
N GLY A 170 13.95 -0.72 24.91
CA GLY A 170 15.25 -1.38 24.79
C GLY A 170 15.57 -1.80 23.36
N PHE A 171 15.31 -0.92 22.39
CA PHE A 171 15.76 -1.04 21.01
C PHE A 171 16.99 -0.15 20.76
N ASN A 172 17.90 -0.59 19.89
CA ASN A 172 18.97 0.28 19.40
C ASN A 172 18.35 1.39 18.53
N PRO A 173 18.51 2.68 18.86
CA PRO A 173 17.90 3.76 18.06
C PRO A 173 18.54 3.93 16.67
N ASN A 174 19.71 3.35 16.39
CA ASN A 174 20.42 3.53 15.13
C ASN A 174 20.10 2.46 14.09
N GLU A 175 19.74 1.25 14.54
CA GLU A 175 19.42 0.11 13.69
C GLU A 175 18.65 -0.98 14.42
N TYR A 176 17.85 -1.73 13.69
CA TYR A 176 17.20 -2.95 14.21
C TYR A 176 16.69 -3.83 13.08
N THR A 177 16.69 -5.13 13.35
CA THR A 177 16.14 -6.16 12.46
C THR A 177 14.89 -6.76 13.08
N VAL A 178 13.86 -6.97 12.26
CA VAL A 178 12.68 -7.75 12.65
C VAL A 178 12.46 -8.84 11.62
N SER A 179 12.52 -10.08 12.08
CA SER A 179 12.42 -11.27 11.23
C SER A 179 11.43 -12.26 11.81
N GLY A 180 10.66 -12.91 10.95
CA GLY A 180 9.63 -13.84 11.39
C GLY A 180 8.95 -14.59 10.25
N VAL A 181 7.99 -15.41 10.66
CA VAL A 181 7.13 -16.20 9.78
C VAL A 181 5.68 -15.75 9.93
N SER A 182 4.84 -16.09 8.97
CA SER A 182 3.41 -15.80 9.08
C SER A 182 2.53 -16.96 8.62
N LEU A 183 1.32 -16.99 9.18
CA LEU A 183 0.18 -17.74 8.65
C LEU A 183 -0.69 -16.76 7.85
N ASN A 184 -1.10 -17.18 6.67
CA ASN A 184 -1.81 -16.34 5.72
C ASN A 184 -3.10 -17.00 5.28
N PHE A 185 -4.19 -16.23 5.27
CA PHE A 185 -5.49 -16.62 4.74
C PHE A 185 -5.94 -15.57 3.74
N LEU A 186 -6.27 -15.99 2.53
CA LEU A 186 -6.72 -15.13 1.45
C LEU A 186 -8.01 -15.67 0.84
N TYR A 187 -9.06 -14.85 0.82
CA TYR A 187 -10.24 -15.08 -0.01
C TYR A 187 -10.29 -14.00 -1.10
N ASP A 188 -10.28 -14.40 -2.38
CA ASP A 188 -10.31 -13.47 -3.52
C ASP A 188 -11.32 -13.90 -4.57
N SER A 189 -12.54 -13.36 -4.47
CA SER A 189 -13.64 -13.57 -5.42
C SER A 189 -13.82 -12.41 -6.42
N ARG A 190 -12.85 -11.49 -6.49
CA ARG A 190 -12.89 -10.37 -7.42
C ARG A 190 -12.94 -10.83 -8.87
N ASP A 191 -13.75 -10.19 -9.68
CA ASP A 191 -13.85 -10.48 -11.12
C ASP A 191 -12.63 -10.00 -11.93
N ASN A 192 -11.75 -9.21 -11.31
CA ASN A 192 -10.46 -8.79 -11.86
C ASN A 192 -9.55 -8.30 -10.73
N GLN A 193 -8.29 -8.77 -10.69
CA GLN A 193 -7.34 -8.44 -9.62
C GLN A 193 -6.71 -7.05 -9.77
N VAL A 194 -6.80 -6.46 -10.97
CA VAL A 194 -6.23 -5.13 -11.27
C VAL A 194 -7.24 -4.03 -10.96
N ASN A 195 -8.49 -4.20 -11.43
CA ASN A 195 -9.58 -3.24 -11.22
C ASN A 195 -10.91 -4.00 -11.18
N ALA A 196 -11.31 -4.35 -9.97
CA ALA A 196 -12.54 -5.09 -9.73
C ALA A 196 -13.79 -4.21 -9.90
N TYR A 197 -14.83 -4.81 -10.48
CA TYR A 197 -16.16 -4.22 -10.54
C TYR A 197 -17.14 -4.92 -9.60
N LYS A 198 -16.82 -6.16 -9.21
CA LYS A 198 -17.60 -6.96 -8.25
C LYS A 198 -16.72 -7.98 -7.53
N GLY A 199 -17.21 -8.46 -6.41
CA GLY A 199 -16.56 -9.47 -5.59
C GLY A 199 -15.81 -8.86 -4.41
N SER A 200 -15.17 -9.71 -3.63
CA SER A 200 -14.50 -9.34 -2.39
C SER A 200 -13.08 -9.91 -2.33
N TYR A 201 -12.25 -9.23 -1.57
CA TYR A 201 -10.90 -9.63 -1.21
C TYR A 201 -10.77 -9.53 0.30
N ILE A 202 -10.35 -10.61 0.95
CA ILE A 202 -10.10 -10.67 2.39
C ILE A 202 -8.72 -11.30 2.57
N ASN A 203 -7.80 -10.58 3.17
CA ASN A 203 -6.48 -11.10 3.51
C ASN A 203 -6.22 -10.94 5.00
N VAL A 204 -5.81 -12.02 5.64
CA VAL A 204 -5.39 -12.04 7.04
C VAL A 204 -3.98 -12.59 7.10
N ASN A 205 -3.06 -11.82 7.69
CA ASN A 205 -1.69 -12.21 7.91
C ASN A 205 -1.40 -12.14 9.42
N TYR A 206 -1.10 -13.29 10.00
CA TYR A 206 -0.69 -13.42 11.40
C TYR A 206 0.81 -13.69 11.44
N ARG A 207 1.60 -12.66 11.76
CA ARG A 207 3.06 -12.67 11.73
C ARG A 207 3.62 -12.86 13.14
N ILE A 208 4.54 -13.80 13.30
CA ILE A 208 5.27 -14.11 14.51
C ILE A 208 6.74 -13.80 14.26
N ASN A 209 7.28 -12.81 14.97
CA ASN A 209 8.67 -12.42 14.91
C ASN A 209 9.41 -13.05 16.07
N GLU A 210 10.54 -13.72 15.79
CA GLU A 210 11.28 -14.48 16.77
C GLU A 210 12.77 -14.14 16.76
N THR A 211 13.36 -14.04 17.95
CA THR A 211 14.80 -13.80 18.10
C THR A 211 15.63 -14.94 17.49
N ALA A 212 15.12 -16.16 17.54
CA ALA A 212 15.73 -17.32 16.88
C ALA A 212 15.81 -17.19 15.35
N LEU A 213 14.97 -16.32 14.75
CA LEU A 213 15.01 -16.01 13.32
C LEU A 213 15.76 -14.69 13.01
N GLY A 214 16.44 -14.11 14.00
CA GLY A 214 17.19 -12.87 13.85
C GLY A 214 16.39 -11.59 14.16
N SER A 215 15.21 -11.69 14.73
CA SER A 215 14.47 -10.53 15.23
C SER A 215 15.11 -9.95 16.48
N VAL A 216 15.14 -8.62 16.62
CA VAL A 216 15.66 -7.95 17.81
C VAL A 216 14.88 -8.29 19.08
N LYS A 217 13.58 -8.56 18.96
CA LYS A 217 12.66 -9.01 20.03
C LYS A 217 11.56 -9.89 19.49
N ASN A 218 11.01 -10.75 20.35
CA ASN A 218 9.81 -11.52 20.03
C ASN A 218 8.59 -10.62 20.04
N SER A 219 7.76 -10.74 19.01
CA SER A 219 6.52 -9.99 18.89
C SER A 219 5.57 -10.66 17.92
N THR A 220 4.29 -10.36 18.04
CA THR A 220 3.25 -10.87 17.13
C THR A 220 2.46 -9.72 16.57
N MET A 221 2.22 -9.77 15.26
CA MET A 221 1.45 -8.76 14.53
C MET A 221 0.32 -9.42 13.74
N LEU A 222 -0.82 -8.76 13.69
CA LEU A 222 -1.97 -9.14 12.88
C LEU A 222 -2.24 -8.04 11.85
N LEU A 223 -2.35 -8.43 10.58
CA LEU A 223 -2.78 -7.56 9.50
C LEU A 223 -4.07 -8.12 8.89
N THR A 224 -5.06 -7.25 8.68
CA THR A 224 -6.32 -7.57 8.04
C THR A 224 -6.57 -6.58 6.90
N ASP A 225 -6.99 -7.08 5.74
CA ASP A 225 -7.26 -6.26 4.56
C ASP A 225 -8.54 -6.78 3.90
N TYR A 226 -9.63 -6.05 4.06
CA TYR A 226 -10.93 -6.35 3.47
C TYR A 226 -11.27 -5.32 2.40
N ARG A 227 -11.61 -5.79 1.20
CA ARG A 227 -12.06 -4.96 0.09
C ARG A 227 -13.29 -5.56 -0.54
N SER A 228 -14.27 -4.73 -0.87
CA SER A 228 -15.50 -5.19 -1.52
C SER A 228 -15.92 -4.24 -2.63
N PHE A 229 -16.48 -4.80 -3.70
CA PHE A 229 -16.79 -4.07 -4.93
C PHE A 229 -18.21 -4.39 -5.37
N TYR A 230 -19.00 -3.35 -5.62
CA TYR A 230 -20.40 -3.44 -6.02
C TYR A 230 -20.60 -2.65 -7.32
N SER A 231 -20.98 -3.34 -8.39
CA SER A 231 -21.39 -2.68 -9.64
C SER A 231 -22.80 -2.14 -9.48
N LEU A 232 -22.96 -0.81 -9.54
CA LEU A 232 -24.25 -0.13 -9.33
C LEU A 232 -24.96 0.23 -10.61
N GLY A 233 -24.27 0.25 -11.75
CA GLY A 233 -24.84 0.65 -13.03
C GLY A 233 -25.38 -0.54 -13.83
N SER A 234 -26.31 -0.27 -14.75
CA SER A 234 -26.88 -1.26 -15.69
C SER A 234 -25.82 -1.86 -16.62
N THR A 235 -24.80 -1.09 -16.98
CA THR A 235 -23.66 -1.57 -17.74
C THR A 235 -22.50 -1.91 -16.82
N LYS A 236 -21.97 -3.14 -16.93
CA LYS A 236 -20.88 -3.63 -16.08
C LYS A 236 -19.70 -2.63 -16.06
N GLY A 237 -19.35 -2.17 -14.85
CA GLY A 237 -18.28 -1.22 -14.61
C GLY A 237 -18.57 0.23 -15.03
N SER A 238 -19.83 0.60 -15.29
CA SER A 238 -20.20 2.00 -15.49
C SER A 238 -20.11 2.80 -14.21
N SER A 239 -20.53 2.21 -13.08
CA SER A 239 -20.39 2.76 -11.75
C SER A 239 -20.06 1.63 -10.78
N VAL A 240 -19.13 1.87 -9.88
CA VAL A 240 -18.68 0.89 -8.87
C VAL A 240 -18.56 1.59 -7.53
N LEU A 241 -19.23 1.04 -6.52
CA LEU A 241 -18.95 1.36 -5.13
C LEU A 241 -17.87 0.39 -4.65
N ALA A 242 -16.75 0.91 -4.18
CA ALA A 242 -15.65 0.13 -3.62
C ALA A 242 -15.44 0.51 -2.16
N LEU A 243 -15.27 -0.49 -1.31
CA LEU A 243 -15.04 -0.34 0.13
C LEU A 243 -13.71 -0.99 0.49
N TRP A 244 -12.95 -0.36 1.34
CA TRP A 244 -11.69 -0.85 1.89
C TRP A 244 -11.66 -0.67 3.40
N LEU A 245 -11.43 -1.76 4.13
CA LEU A 245 -11.14 -1.76 5.56
C LEU A 245 -9.77 -2.42 5.76
N TYR A 246 -8.88 -1.73 6.43
CA TYR A 246 -7.53 -2.21 6.68
C TYR A 246 -7.19 -2.04 8.15
N GLY A 247 -6.71 -3.12 8.77
CA GLY A 247 -6.28 -3.14 10.16
C GLY A 247 -4.86 -3.69 10.28
N SER A 248 -4.06 -3.09 11.15
CA SER A 248 -2.73 -3.58 11.52
C SER A 248 -2.56 -3.41 13.02
N PHE A 249 -2.15 -4.47 13.71
CA PHE A 249 -2.17 -4.55 15.17
C PHE A 249 -0.89 -5.21 15.67
N VAL A 250 -0.32 -4.67 16.74
CA VAL A 250 0.68 -5.36 17.57
C VAL A 250 -0.07 -6.15 18.63
N VAL A 251 -0.17 -7.47 18.42
CA VAL A 251 -0.97 -8.38 19.27
C VAL A 251 -0.23 -8.68 20.57
N SER A 252 1.09 -8.91 20.50
CA SER A 252 1.92 -9.16 21.65
C SER A 252 3.37 -8.72 21.43
N GLY A 253 4.09 -8.51 22.55
CA GLY A 253 5.46 -8.02 22.52
C GLY A 253 5.58 -6.58 22.05
N ASN A 254 6.80 -6.15 21.76
CA ASN A 254 7.12 -4.82 21.27
C ASN A 254 7.79 -4.91 19.90
N VAL A 255 7.42 -4.03 19.00
CA VAL A 255 8.08 -3.86 17.70
C VAL A 255 8.79 -2.50 17.65
N PRO A 256 9.90 -2.36 16.91
CA PRO A 256 10.58 -1.08 16.78
C PRO A 256 9.69 0.01 16.17
N TYR A 257 9.98 1.26 16.51
CA TYR A 257 9.17 2.42 16.13
C TYR A 257 8.82 2.50 14.64
N LEU A 258 9.78 2.27 13.74
CA LEU A 258 9.56 2.35 12.29
C LEU A 258 8.74 1.17 11.72
N LEU A 259 8.58 0.08 12.50
CA LEU A 259 7.73 -1.05 12.11
C LEU A 259 6.31 -0.96 12.68
N LEU A 260 6.05 -0.06 13.63
CA LEU A 260 4.71 0.15 14.16
C LEU A 260 3.70 0.44 13.05
N PRO A 261 2.47 -0.08 13.15
CA PRO A 261 1.38 0.23 12.24
C PRO A 261 1.24 1.73 11.95
N ALA A 262 1.28 2.11 10.67
CA ALA A 262 1.16 3.49 10.25
C ALA A 262 0.52 3.62 8.86
N ILE A 263 -0.18 4.75 8.61
CA ILE A 263 -0.78 4.99 7.29
C ILE A 263 0.29 5.12 6.21
N GLY A 264 -0.03 4.63 5.01
CA GLY A 264 0.86 4.61 3.86
C GLY A 264 1.84 3.42 3.83
N PHE A 265 1.91 2.60 4.89
CA PHE A 265 2.80 1.43 4.94
C PHE A 265 2.14 0.12 4.52
N ASP A 266 0.87 0.15 4.11
CA ASP A 266 0.23 -0.97 3.43
C ASP A 266 1.01 -1.41 2.17
N GLN A 267 0.73 -2.60 1.65
CA GLN A 267 1.45 -3.14 0.50
C GLN A 267 1.40 -2.21 -0.72
N ARG A 268 0.27 -1.53 -0.95
CA ARG A 268 0.10 -0.61 -2.08
C ARG A 268 0.61 0.80 -1.81
N GLN A 269 0.87 1.13 -0.55
CA GLN A 269 1.28 2.46 -0.08
C GLN A 269 0.24 3.54 -0.43
N ARG A 270 -1.03 3.23 -0.18
CA ARG A 270 -2.17 4.08 -0.56
C ARG A 270 -3.10 4.43 0.59
N SER A 271 -3.01 3.75 1.73
CA SER A 271 -3.81 4.14 2.90
C SER A 271 -3.46 5.55 3.36
N GLY A 272 -4.47 6.31 3.77
CA GLY A 272 -4.30 7.66 4.30
C GLY A 272 -4.16 8.76 3.24
N ARG A 273 -4.78 8.62 2.05
CA ARG A 273 -4.85 9.72 1.08
C ARG A 273 -5.40 10.99 1.74
N GLY A 274 -4.73 12.13 1.55
CA GLY A 274 -4.97 13.40 2.23
C GLY A 274 -4.00 13.69 3.37
N TYR A 275 -3.19 12.70 3.77
CA TYR A 275 -2.17 12.84 4.81
C TYR A 275 -0.79 12.44 4.30
N SER A 276 0.25 12.96 4.96
CA SER A 276 1.62 12.53 4.70
C SER A 276 1.84 11.10 5.18
N PHE A 277 2.76 10.40 4.56
CA PHE A 277 3.25 9.08 4.94
C PHE A 277 3.61 9.06 6.43
N GLY A 278 3.18 8.03 7.17
CA GLY A 278 3.49 7.90 8.59
C GLY A 278 2.84 8.94 9.52
N ARG A 279 1.94 9.81 9.01
CA ARG A 279 1.29 10.87 9.82
C ARG A 279 0.61 10.33 11.07
N PHE A 280 -0.04 9.19 10.96
CA PHE A 280 -0.67 8.48 12.06
C PHE A 280 0.00 7.13 12.22
N ARG A 281 0.57 6.92 13.39
CA ARG A 281 1.33 5.73 13.80
C ARG A 281 0.85 5.30 15.17
N GLY A 282 0.79 4.00 15.43
CA GLY A 282 0.39 3.48 16.74
C GLY A 282 0.63 1.99 16.87
N MET A 283 0.33 1.42 18.03
CA MET A 283 0.39 -0.03 18.21
C MET A 283 -0.72 -0.75 17.45
N ASP A 284 -1.85 -0.09 17.32
CA ASP A 284 -2.98 -0.56 16.51
C ASP A 284 -3.38 0.55 15.54
N MET A 285 -3.79 0.17 14.35
CA MET A 285 -4.28 1.06 13.31
C MET A 285 -5.49 0.47 12.61
N LEU A 286 -6.52 1.30 12.44
CA LEU A 286 -7.67 1.04 11.60
C LEU A 286 -7.77 2.10 10.51
N TYR A 287 -8.04 1.67 9.30
CA TYR A 287 -8.29 2.50 8.14
C TYR A 287 -9.55 2.04 7.42
N ALA A 288 -10.39 2.96 7.04
CA ALA A 288 -11.59 2.70 6.24
C ALA A 288 -11.64 3.70 5.08
N GLU A 289 -11.95 3.21 3.88
CA GLU A 289 -12.14 4.07 2.70
C GLU A 289 -13.33 3.58 1.87
N SER A 290 -14.09 4.53 1.32
CA SER A 290 -15.13 4.29 0.35
C SER A 290 -14.86 5.11 -0.90
N GLU A 291 -14.98 4.45 -2.07
CA GLU A 291 -14.83 5.09 -3.37
C GLU A 291 -16.08 4.87 -4.23
N TYR A 292 -16.57 5.94 -4.86
CA TYR A 292 -17.52 5.85 -5.96
C TYR A 292 -16.79 6.14 -7.27
N ARG A 293 -16.64 5.10 -8.09
CA ARG A 293 -15.99 5.14 -9.41
C ARG A 293 -17.04 5.22 -10.49
N PHE A 294 -16.90 6.12 -11.46
CA PHE A 294 -17.87 6.32 -12.53
C PHE A 294 -17.21 6.63 -13.87
N ARG A 295 -17.95 6.46 -14.96
CA ARG A 295 -17.49 6.83 -16.31
C ARG A 295 -17.85 8.29 -16.60
N ILE A 296 -16.85 9.08 -17.04
CA ILE A 296 -17.05 10.45 -17.54
C ILE A 296 -17.36 10.40 -19.04
N SER A 297 -16.73 9.45 -19.77
CA SER A 297 -17.00 9.24 -21.20
C SER A 297 -17.81 7.95 -21.42
N PRO A 298 -19.16 8.02 -21.47
CA PRO A 298 -20.01 6.82 -21.54
C PRO A 298 -19.78 5.96 -22.79
N ARG A 299 -19.53 6.59 -23.94
CA ARG A 299 -19.36 5.89 -25.23
C ARG A 299 -18.02 5.17 -25.33
N SER A 300 -16.91 5.82 -24.99
CA SER A 300 -15.58 5.23 -25.11
C SER A 300 -15.15 4.45 -23.87
N GLY A 301 -15.58 4.88 -22.67
CA GLY A 301 -15.15 4.34 -21.39
C GLY A 301 -13.68 4.62 -21.05
N ILE A 302 -12.99 5.48 -21.82
CA ILE A 302 -11.58 5.80 -21.62
C ILE A 302 -11.41 6.68 -20.39
N LEU A 303 -12.25 7.71 -20.25
CA LEU A 303 -12.18 8.65 -19.15
C LEU A 303 -13.21 8.28 -18.08
N GLY A 304 -12.74 8.14 -16.85
CA GLY A 304 -13.54 7.93 -15.64
C GLY A 304 -13.19 8.92 -14.56
N GLY A 305 -13.99 8.93 -13.51
CA GLY A 305 -13.78 9.71 -12.32
C GLY A 305 -13.93 8.86 -11.06
N VAL A 306 -13.44 9.38 -9.96
CA VAL A 306 -13.64 8.84 -8.61
C VAL A 306 -13.89 9.98 -7.63
N ILE A 307 -14.77 9.71 -6.68
CA ILE A 307 -14.87 10.49 -5.43
C ILE A 307 -14.68 9.51 -4.28
N PHE A 308 -14.00 9.94 -3.22
CA PHE A 308 -13.69 9.05 -2.10
C PHE A 308 -13.63 9.81 -0.77
N ALA A 309 -13.85 9.06 0.28
CA ALA A 309 -13.63 9.51 1.64
C ALA A 309 -12.98 8.40 2.45
N ASN A 310 -12.09 8.77 3.37
CA ASN A 310 -11.44 7.82 4.26
C ASN A 310 -11.38 8.30 5.71
N LEU A 311 -11.19 7.35 6.60
CA LEU A 311 -11.06 7.53 8.04
C LEU A 311 -9.86 6.74 8.53
N THR A 312 -9.06 7.34 9.39
CA THR A 312 -7.92 6.68 10.05
C THR A 312 -8.05 6.82 11.56
N SER A 313 -7.73 5.76 12.29
CA SER A 313 -7.55 5.79 13.74
C SER A 313 -6.34 4.96 14.14
N THR A 314 -5.56 5.46 15.10
CA THR A 314 -4.40 4.76 15.66
C THR A 314 -4.42 4.85 17.18
N SER A 315 -3.90 3.80 17.85
CA SER A 315 -3.78 3.75 19.31
C SER A 315 -2.40 4.20 19.80
N ASP A 316 -2.37 4.67 21.03
CA ASP A 316 -1.15 4.84 21.82
C ASP A 316 -1.44 4.34 23.24
N LYS A 317 -1.18 3.06 23.47
CA LYS A 317 -1.48 2.39 24.74
C LYS A 317 -0.71 2.97 25.91
N GLU A 318 0.46 3.56 25.64
CA GLU A 318 1.28 4.20 26.69
C GLU A 318 0.64 5.48 27.23
N ASN A 319 -0.03 6.23 26.35
CA ASN A 319 -0.74 7.44 26.71
C ASN A 319 -2.25 7.24 26.85
N ASN A 320 -2.71 5.99 27.04
CA ASN A 320 -4.14 5.63 27.19
C ASN A 320 -5.03 6.09 26.02
N ILE A 321 -4.47 6.17 24.82
CA ILE A 321 -5.21 6.48 23.59
C ILE A 321 -5.62 5.16 22.93
N ASN A 322 -6.89 4.80 23.04
CA ASN A 322 -7.45 3.61 22.40
C ASN A 322 -7.81 3.89 20.95
N LEU A 323 -7.99 2.82 20.15
CA LEU A 323 -8.59 2.92 18.83
C LEU A 323 -9.95 3.63 18.93
N LEU A 324 -10.26 4.44 17.92
CA LEU A 324 -11.48 5.25 17.77
C LEU A 324 -11.57 6.46 18.70
N ASN A 325 -10.66 6.67 19.66
CA ASN A 325 -10.62 7.90 20.44
C ASN A 325 -10.41 9.13 19.54
N TYR A 326 -9.58 8.98 18.50
CA TYR A 326 -9.36 10.00 17.49
C TYR A 326 -9.58 9.41 16.10
N ILE A 327 -10.56 9.95 15.40
CA ILE A 327 -10.87 9.60 14.00
C ILE A 327 -10.44 10.75 13.10
N GLN A 328 -9.61 10.44 12.11
CA GLN A 328 -9.01 11.41 11.21
C GLN A 328 -9.60 11.26 9.81
N PRO A 329 -10.55 12.12 9.40
CA PRO A 329 -11.17 12.05 8.10
C PRO A 329 -10.32 12.72 7.01
N ALA A 330 -10.38 12.17 5.79
CA ALA A 330 -9.96 12.84 4.58
C ALA A 330 -10.90 12.48 3.42
N TYR A 331 -10.91 13.30 2.39
CA TYR A 331 -11.75 13.10 1.21
C TYR A 331 -11.05 13.64 -0.04
N GLY A 332 -11.51 13.20 -1.18
CA GLY A 332 -10.91 13.62 -2.43
C GLY A 332 -11.67 13.17 -3.65
N SER A 333 -11.09 13.51 -4.78
CA SER A 333 -11.59 13.11 -6.10
C SER A 333 -10.42 12.87 -7.05
N GLY A 334 -10.70 12.23 -8.18
CA GLY A 334 -9.65 11.97 -9.14
C GLY A 334 -10.17 11.57 -10.51
N LEU A 335 -9.23 11.51 -11.45
CA LEU A 335 -9.45 11.10 -12.83
C LEU A 335 -8.87 9.71 -13.06
N ARG A 336 -9.50 8.97 -13.96
CA ARG A 336 -9.11 7.63 -14.39
C ARG A 336 -9.02 7.57 -15.91
N ILE A 337 -7.85 7.19 -16.43
CA ILE A 337 -7.65 7.03 -17.87
C ILE A 337 -7.36 5.56 -18.16
N MET A 338 -8.19 4.92 -18.99
CA MET A 338 -8.07 3.50 -19.36
C MET A 338 -6.86 3.28 -20.26
N LEU A 339 -5.80 2.67 -19.72
CA LEU A 339 -4.59 2.33 -20.48
C LEU A 339 -4.78 1.00 -21.23
N ASP A 340 -5.44 0.04 -20.61
CA ASP A 340 -5.71 -1.27 -21.18
C ASP A 340 -7.06 -1.83 -20.73
N LYS A 341 -7.97 -2.03 -21.69
CA LYS A 341 -9.34 -2.48 -21.41
C LYS A 341 -9.44 -3.96 -21.01
N ILE A 342 -8.47 -4.78 -21.39
CA ILE A 342 -8.48 -6.22 -21.12
C ILE A 342 -8.10 -6.49 -19.66
N SER A 343 -6.96 -5.98 -19.23
CA SER A 343 -6.54 -6.04 -17.82
C SER A 343 -7.28 -5.03 -16.94
N ARG A 344 -7.98 -4.05 -17.53
CA ARG A 344 -8.60 -2.90 -16.89
C ARG A 344 -7.59 -1.99 -16.17
N THR A 345 -6.36 -1.96 -16.67
CA THR A 345 -5.33 -1.08 -16.13
C THR A 345 -5.65 0.37 -16.43
N ARG A 346 -5.63 1.21 -15.40
CA ARG A 346 -5.89 2.64 -15.49
C ARG A 346 -4.71 3.44 -14.96
N LEU A 347 -4.57 4.64 -15.52
CA LEU A 347 -3.82 5.72 -14.91
C LEU A 347 -4.73 6.42 -13.93
N GLU A 348 -4.26 6.65 -12.71
CA GLU A 348 -4.96 7.40 -11.68
C GLU A 348 -4.27 8.73 -11.41
N LEU A 349 -5.08 9.78 -11.23
CA LEU A 349 -4.67 11.12 -10.83
C LEU A 349 -5.64 11.57 -9.76
N ASP A 350 -5.22 11.58 -8.50
CA ASP A 350 -6.07 11.91 -7.36
C ASP A 350 -5.59 13.18 -6.66
N ALA A 351 -6.55 13.94 -6.14
CA ALA A 351 -6.32 15.01 -5.18
C ALA A 351 -7.15 14.71 -3.92
N ALA A 352 -6.52 14.81 -2.76
CA ALA A 352 -7.19 14.56 -1.48
C ALA A 352 -6.83 15.62 -0.44
N VAL A 353 -7.77 15.90 0.44
CA VAL A 353 -7.63 16.89 1.52
C VAL A 353 -7.81 16.20 2.87
N GLY A 354 -6.84 16.37 3.76
CA GLY A 354 -6.92 16.00 5.17
C GLY A 354 -6.34 17.10 6.04
N LYS A 355 -7.09 17.56 7.05
CA LYS A 355 -6.70 18.66 7.97
C LYS A 355 -6.14 19.89 7.25
N GLY A 356 -6.80 20.32 6.18
CA GLY A 356 -6.44 21.53 5.43
C GLY A 356 -5.17 21.41 4.57
N LYS A 357 -4.57 20.23 4.46
CA LYS A 357 -3.45 19.96 3.55
C LYS A 357 -3.95 19.17 2.33
N ILE A 358 -3.45 19.55 1.15
CA ILE A 358 -3.79 18.87 -0.11
C ILE A 358 -2.64 17.96 -0.48
N GLY A 359 -2.96 16.70 -0.81
CA GLY A 359 -2.05 15.73 -1.39
C GLY A 359 -2.47 15.38 -2.81
N PHE A 360 -1.49 15.22 -3.70
CA PHE A 360 -1.69 14.74 -5.07
C PHE A 360 -1.05 13.37 -5.23
N TYR A 361 -1.77 12.47 -5.89
CA TYR A 361 -1.35 11.08 -6.07
C TYR A 361 -1.43 10.70 -7.53
N PHE A 362 -0.42 9.99 -7.99
CA PHE A 362 -0.29 9.49 -9.33
C PHE A 362 0.02 8.00 -9.28
N GLY A 363 -0.61 7.19 -10.12
CA GLY A 363 -0.37 5.77 -10.14
C GLY A 363 -0.89 5.06 -11.39
N ILE A 364 -0.47 3.79 -11.50
CA ILE A 364 -0.99 2.84 -12.49
C ILE A 364 -1.76 1.79 -11.70
N ARG A 365 -3.02 1.60 -11.94
CA ARG A 365 -4.04 0.78 -11.29
C ARG A 365 -4.98 1.60 -10.42
N GLU A 366 -5.99 0.94 -9.85
CA GLU A 366 -6.82 1.55 -8.82
C GLU A 366 -6.11 1.50 -7.45
N THR A 367 -6.52 2.38 -6.55
CA THR A 367 -5.96 2.50 -5.21
C THR A 367 -6.04 1.17 -4.44
N PHE A 368 -7.18 0.44 -4.57
CA PHE A 368 -7.38 -0.87 -3.95
C PHE A 368 -8.31 -1.76 -4.75
#